data_4b5d4e857a9cd238cf380bfc1ea49f0e
#
_entry.id   4b5d4e857a9cd238cf380bfc1ea49f0e
#
_cell.length_a   1.000
_cell.length_b   1.000
_cell.length_c   1.000
_cell.angle_alpha   90.00
_cell.angle_beta   90.00
_cell.angle_gamma   90.00
#
_symmetry.space_group_name_H-M   'P 1'
#
loop_
_entity.id
_entity.type
_entity.pdbx_description
1 polymer ?
#
loop_
_entity_poly.entity_id
_entity_poly.type
_entity_poly.pdbx_seq_one_letter_code
_entity_poly.pdbx_strand_id
1 'polypeptide(L)'
;SLPLSKRVARVYWGPEVIQLSTMNFLKTTILLATLTGLLVAIGGLIGGTGGMIFALIFAGVMNFTAYWFSDKMALRMAGARQIQESDDPHLFAMVREVAELSRMPMPRVYIIQNDSPNAFATGRDPKHGVVAVTTGIQRLLTDRELRGVLGHEMGHVKNRDILTSSIVATVAGAISMIAQMLMWSSLLGGRRDEQNPLVTLGVILVAPIAASMIQFGISRQREYAADKTGAEVTRDPEALASALEKLQRGVEMRPMRDTPAQEAVSALYIVKPFSMRSGGMSKLFSTHPPLEERIERLRKMRF
;
A
#
# COMPACT_ATOMS: atom_id res chain seq x y z
N SER A 1 15.94 28.39 -23.68
CA SER A 1 16.69 27.38 -22.90
C SER A 1 15.93 27.06 -21.61
N LEU A 2 15.52 25.81 -21.44
CA LEU A 2 14.81 25.37 -20.24
C LEU A 2 15.75 25.42 -19.02
N PRO A 3 15.28 25.84 -17.84
CA PRO A 3 16.08 25.87 -16.62
C PRO A 3 16.63 24.48 -16.26
N LEU A 4 17.83 24.47 -15.67
CA LEU A 4 18.58 23.24 -15.32
C LEU A 4 17.73 22.20 -14.56
N SER A 5 16.83 22.66 -13.67
CA SER A 5 15.90 21.78 -12.92
C SER A 5 14.95 21.00 -13.83
N LYS A 6 14.48 21.60 -14.93
CA LYS A 6 13.61 20.93 -15.91
C LYS A 6 14.39 20.03 -16.88
N ARG A 7 15.69 20.31 -17.12
CA ARG A 7 16.57 19.43 -17.91
C ARG A 7 16.93 18.17 -17.13
N VAL A 8 17.27 18.31 -15.85
CA VAL A 8 17.57 17.17 -14.97
C VAL A 8 16.32 16.29 -14.82
N ALA A 9 15.14 16.87 -14.62
CA ALA A 9 13.88 16.12 -14.56
C ALA A 9 13.61 15.32 -15.84
N ARG A 10 13.91 15.84 -17.03
CA ARG A 10 13.69 15.16 -18.31
C ARG A 10 14.68 14.01 -18.59
N VAL A 11 15.88 14.09 -18.02
CA VAL A 11 16.90 13.03 -18.17
C VAL A 11 16.61 11.83 -17.23
N TYR A 12 16.02 12.11 -16.05
CA TYR A 12 15.72 11.09 -15.04
C TYR A 12 14.30 10.52 -15.11
N TRP A 13 13.34 11.25 -15.73
CA TRP A 13 11.92 10.90 -15.73
C TRP A 13 11.37 10.97 -17.14
N GLY A 14 11.11 9.83 -17.76
CA GLY A 14 10.40 9.78 -19.04
C GLY A 14 9.01 10.41 -18.96
N PRO A 15 8.40 10.83 -20.09
CA PRO A 15 7.08 11.45 -20.12
C PRO A 15 6.00 10.58 -19.46
N GLU A 16 6.10 9.26 -19.54
CA GLU A 16 5.18 8.31 -18.90
C GLU A 16 5.23 8.40 -17.37
N VAL A 17 6.41 8.54 -16.77
CA VAL A 17 6.57 8.66 -15.31
C VAL A 17 6.04 9.99 -14.81
N ILE A 18 6.22 11.07 -15.58
CA ILE A 18 5.65 12.39 -15.25
C ILE A 18 4.12 12.31 -15.28
N GLN A 19 3.54 11.68 -16.28
CA GLN A 19 2.08 11.52 -16.41
C GLN A 19 1.50 10.68 -15.28
N LEU A 20 2.14 9.55 -14.92
CA LEU A 20 1.75 8.72 -13.79
C LEU A 20 1.84 9.47 -12.46
N SER A 21 2.90 10.25 -12.24
CA SER A 21 3.08 11.07 -11.04
C SER A 21 1.97 12.13 -10.90
N THR A 22 1.60 12.80 -11.99
CA THR A 22 0.52 13.79 -11.99
C THR A 22 -0.83 13.14 -11.71
N MET A 23 -1.09 11.98 -12.32
CA MET A 23 -2.34 11.22 -12.10
C MET A 23 -2.44 10.72 -10.65
N ASN A 24 -1.35 10.25 -10.06
CA ASN A 24 -1.33 9.79 -8.67
C ASN A 24 -1.52 10.95 -7.69
N PHE A 25 -0.94 12.12 -7.97
CA PHE A 25 -1.19 13.32 -7.18
C PHE A 25 -2.67 13.73 -7.23
N LEU A 26 -3.27 13.75 -8.42
CA LEU A 26 -4.69 14.08 -8.59
C LEU A 26 -5.59 13.07 -7.83
N LYS A 27 -5.31 11.76 -7.94
CA LYS A 27 -6.04 10.72 -7.21
C LYS A 27 -5.96 10.93 -5.71
N THR A 28 -4.77 11.20 -5.17
CA THR A 28 -4.57 11.48 -3.74
C THR A 28 -5.36 12.70 -3.30
N THR A 29 -5.33 13.78 -4.09
CA THR A 29 -6.08 15.01 -3.79
C THR A 29 -7.58 14.76 -3.78
N ILE A 30 -8.12 14.05 -4.79
CA ILE A 30 -9.54 13.69 -4.85
C ILE A 30 -9.93 12.83 -3.65
N LEU A 31 -9.10 11.85 -3.30
CA LEU A 31 -9.33 10.97 -2.16
C LEU A 31 -9.47 11.76 -0.84
N LEU A 32 -8.51 12.63 -0.56
CA LEU A 32 -8.50 13.45 0.66
C LEU A 32 -9.65 14.47 0.66
N ALA A 33 -9.97 15.06 -0.48
CA ALA A 33 -11.10 15.98 -0.62
C ALA A 33 -12.46 15.29 -0.40
N THR A 34 -12.64 14.09 -0.96
CA THR A 34 -13.85 13.28 -0.76
C THR A 34 -14.03 12.90 0.71
N LEU A 35 -12.95 12.48 1.37
CA LEU A 35 -12.99 12.17 2.81
C LEU A 35 -13.35 13.41 3.64
N THR A 36 -12.76 14.56 3.32
CA THR A 36 -13.11 15.83 3.99
C THR A 36 -14.57 16.17 3.79
N GLY A 37 -15.07 16.15 2.56
CA GLY A 37 -16.48 16.45 2.25
C GLY A 37 -17.45 15.54 2.99
N LEU A 38 -17.13 14.25 3.08
CA LEU A 38 -17.93 13.28 3.81
C LEU A 38 -17.98 13.59 5.30
N LEU A 39 -16.81 13.84 5.93
CA LEU A 39 -16.74 14.17 7.36
C LEU A 39 -17.50 15.46 7.67
N VAL A 40 -17.37 16.48 6.83
CA VAL A 40 -18.09 17.76 6.99
C VAL A 40 -19.60 17.55 6.85
N ALA A 41 -20.06 16.75 5.90
CA ALA A 41 -21.47 16.43 5.73
C ALA A 41 -22.03 15.71 6.97
N ILE A 42 -21.33 14.69 7.48
CA ILE A 42 -21.70 13.98 8.71
C ILE A 42 -21.73 14.93 9.91
N GLY A 43 -20.68 15.75 10.05
CA GLY A 43 -20.60 16.77 11.12
C GLY A 43 -21.79 17.73 11.08
N GLY A 44 -22.19 18.16 9.88
CA GLY A 44 -23.35 19.01 9.66
C GLY A 44 -24.67 18.36 10.07
N LEU A 45 -24.84 17.07 9.73
CA LEU A 45 -26.03 16.29 10.11
C LEU A 45 -26.17 16.10 11.62
N ILE A 46 -25.04 15.94 12.35
CA ILE A 46 -25.04 15.68 13.78
C ILE A 46 -25.09 16.97 14.62
N GLY A 47 -24.33 17.99 14.22
CA GLY A 47 -24.11 19.19 15.06
C GLY A 47 -24.32 20.53 14.34
N GLY A 48 -25.02 20.53 13.18
CA GLY A 48 -25.28 21.75 12.41
C GLY A 48 -23.96 22.45 12.01
N THR A 49 -23.94 23.78 11.98
CA THR A 49 -22.77 24.58 11.60
C THR A 49 -21.56 24.32 12.51
N GLY A 50 -21.75 24.14 13.82
CA GLY A 50 -20.69 23.82 14.77
C GLY A 50 -20.06 22.46 14.47
N GLY A 51 -20.88 21.46 14.16
CA GLY A 51 -20.43 20.12 13.74
C GLY A 51 -19.64 20.15 12.43
N MET A 52 -20.06 20.98 11.45
CA MET A 52 -19.32 21.18 10.20
C MET A 52 -17.93 21.76 10.42
N ILE A 53 -17.82 22.80 11.25
CA ILE A 53 -16.53 23.45 11.56
C ILE A 53 -15.61 22.47 12.28
N PHE A 54 -16.12 21.76 13.30
CA PHE A 54 -15.34 20.74 14.00
C PHE A 54 -14.85 19.65 13.04
N ALA A 55 -15.75 19.12 12.20
CA ALA A 55 -15.40 18.08 11.22
C ALA A 55 -14.38 18.56 10.19
N LEU A 56 -14.44 19.81 9.76
CA LEU A 56 -13.46 20.39 8.84
C LEU A 56 -12.06 20.47 9.48
N ILE A 57 -11.97 20.94 10.72
CA ILE A 57 -10.70 21.00 11.45
C ILE A 57 -10.15 19.57 11.66
N PHE A 58 -11.02 18.64 12.08
CA PHE A 58 -10.65 17.25 12.29
C PHE A 58 -10.16 16.60 10.99
N ALA A 59 -10.86 16.81 9.86
CA ALA A 59 -10.44 16.32 8.55
C ALA A 59 -9.10 16.92 8.12
N GLY A 60 -8.86 18.20 8.39
CA GLY A 60 -7.56 18.83 8.11
C GLY A 60 -6.42 18.17 8.87
N VAL A 61 -6.59 17.91 10.15
CA VAL A 61 -5.60 17.19 10.99
C VAL A 61 -5.40 15.76 10.49
N MET A 62 -6.49 15.05 10.20
CA MET A 62 -6.43 13.70 9.64
C MET A 62 -5.68 13.64 8.31
N ASN A 63 -6.02 14.52 7.37
CA ASN A 63 -5.38 14.57 6.05
C ASN A 63 -3.89 14.91 6.17
N PHE A 64 -3.54 15.87 7.02
CA PHE A 64 -2.16 16.21 7.31
C PHE A 64 -1.41 14.98 7.86
N THR A 65 -1.98 14.31 8.85
CA THR A 65 -1.39 13.12 9.46
C THR A 65 -1.24 11.99 8.44
N ALA A 66 -2.28 11.73 7.63
CA ALA A 66 -2.23 10.71 6.58
C ALA A 66 -1.16 11.01 5.54
N TYR A 67 -1.02 12.25 5.12
CA TYR A 67 0.01 12.63 4.14
C TYR A 67 1.44 12.47 4.68
N TRP A 68 1.70 12.95 5.92
CA TRP A 68 3.05 13.02 6.47
C TRP A 68 3.51 11.76 7.19
N PHE A 69 2.59 10.95 7.70
CA PHE A 69 2.91 9.82 8.58
C PHE A 69 2.36 8.47 8.08
N SER A 70 1.77 8.41 6.88
CA SER A 70 1.20 7.17 6.33
C SER A 70 2.24 6.05 6.21
N ASP A 71 3.49 6.36 5.83
CA ASP A 71 4.58 5.40 5.78
C ASP A 71 4.86 4.79 7.16
N LYS A 72 4.97 5.64 8.19
CA LYS A 72 5.22 5.19 9.57
C LYS A 72 4.05 4.39 10.13
N MET A 73 2.83 4.77 9.79
CA MET A 73 1.63 4.04 10.22
C MET A 73 1.55 2.67 9.54
N ALA A 74 1.78 2.60 8.23
CA ALA A 74 1.82 1.35 7.49
C ALA A 74 2.89 0.39 8.04
N LEU A 75 4.11 0.89 8.27
CA LEU A 75 5.21 0.10 8.85
C LEU A 75 4.87 -0.41 10.26
N ARG A 76 4.25 0.43 11.10
CA ARG A 76 3.83 0.03 12.44
C ARG A 76 2.72 -1.02 12.42
N MET A 77 1.72 -0.86 11.55
CA MET A 77 0.65 -1.84 11.37
C MET A 77 1.17 -3.17 10.83
N ALA A 78 2.17 -3.13 9.95
CA ALA A 78 2.84 -4.33 9.43
C ALA A 78 3.78 -4.99 10.45
N GLY A 79 4.09 -4.35 11.58
CA GLY A 79 5.08 -4.82 12.55
C GLY A 79 6.52 -4.76 12.01
N ALA A 80 6.80 -3.84 11.11
CA ALA A 80 8.08 -3.69 10.47
C ALA A 80 9.10 -2.99 11.39
N ARG A 81 10.32 -3.51 11.47
CA ARG A 81 11.45 -2.95 12.21
C ARG A 81 12.51 -2.47 11.23
N GLN A 82 12.96 -1.24 11.38
CA GLN A 82 14.10 -0.74 10.61
C GLN A 82 15.36 -1.51 10.98
N ILE A 83 16.16 -1.84 9.98
CA ILE A 83 17.46 -2.50 10.15
C ILE A 83 18.58 -1.63 9.59
N GLN A 84 19.78 -1.87 10.11
CA GLN A 84 21.03 -1.29 9.63
C GLN A 84 21.74 -2.29 8.71
N GLU A 85 22.72 -1.81 7.94
CA GLU A 85 23.52 -2.67 7.06
C GLU A 85 24.25 -3.78 7.84
N SER A 86 24.64 -3.53 9.09
CA SER A 86 25.23 -4.52 9.97
C SER A 86 24.29 -5.66 10.39
N ASP A 87 22.96 -5.44 10.36
CA ASP A 87 21.98 -6.45 10.75
C ASP A 87 21.76 -7.49 9.64
N ASP A 88 21.79 -7.05 8.37
CA ASP A 88 21.65 -7.90 7.18
C ASP A 88 22.41 -7.30 5.98
N PRO A 89 23.74 -7.49 5.93
CA PRO A 89 24.56 -6.93 4.83
C PRO A 89 24.16 -7.43 3.46
N HIS A 90 23.65 -8.68 3.38
CA HIS A 90 23.25 -9.29 2.12
C HIS A 90 22.02 -8.62 1.53
N LEU A 91 20.98 -8.45 2.33
CA LEU A 91 19.77 -7.74 1.90
C LEU A 91 20.09 -6.28 1.53
N PHE A 92 20.94 -5.60 2.34
CA PHE A 92 21.34 -4.22 2.04
C PHE A 92 22.09 -4.10 0.71
N ALA A 93 23.01 -5.00 0.41
CA ALA A 93 23.73 -5.02 -0.86
C ALA A 93 22.78 -5.20 -2.04
N MET A 94 21.80 -6.10 -1.92
CA MET A 94 20.81 -6.36 -2.96
C MET A 94 19.87 -5.16 -3.18
N VAL A 95 19.37 -4.55 -2.10
CA VAL A 95 18.53 -3.34 -2.20
C VAL A 95 19.32 -2.18 -2.82
N ARG A 96 20.59 -2.00 -2.45
CA ARG A 96 21.49 -0.98 -3.02
C ARG A 96 21.68 -1.19 -4.51
N GLU A 97 21.99 -2.41 -4.94
CA GLU A 97 22.14 -2.76 -6.35
C GLU A 97 20.87 -2.39 -7.15
N VAL A 98 19.72 -2.81 -6.68
CA VAL A 98 18.44 -2.53 -7.36
C VAL A 98 18.11 -1.04 -7.35
N ALA A 99 18.43 -0.30 -6.27
CA ALA A 99 18.25 1.14 -6.21
C ALA A 99 19.14 1.87 -7.24
N GLU A 100 20.40 1.47 -7.37
CA GLU A 100 21.35 2.02 -8.35
C GLU A 100 20.89 1.73 -9.78
N LEU A 101 20.50 0.49 -10.09
CA LEU A 101 19.94 0.11 -11.39
C LEU A 101 18.67 0.91 -11.73
N SER A 102 17.85 1.20 -10.72
CA SER A 102 16.64 2.01 -10.85
C SER A 102 16.94 3.51 -10.95
N ARG A 103 18.18 3.93 -10.73
CA ARG A 103 18.62 5.34 -10.57
C ARG A 103 17.84 6.07 -9.47
N MET A 104 17.69 5.40 -8.34
CA MET A 104 16.93 5.87 -7.19
C MET A 104 17.84 6.02 -5.97
N PRO A 105 17.55 6.95 -5.04
CA PRO A 105 18.21 6.96 -3.75
C PRO A 105 18.00 5.63 -3.02
N MET A 106 18.98 5.20 -2.22
CA MET A 106 18.85 4.03 -1.35
C MET A 106 17.66 4.20 -0.42
N PRO A 107 16.65 3.32 -0.47
CA PRO A 107 15.52 3.37 0.45
C PRO A 107 15.93 2.89 1.84
N ARG A 108 15.14 3.27 2.85
CA ARG A 108 15.27 2.68 4.19
C ARG A 108 14.79 1.23 4.14
N VAL A 109 15.54 0.33 4.76
CA VAL A 109 15.26 -1.11 4.75
C VAL A 109 14.63 -1.53 6.06
N TYR A 110 13.54 -2.30 5.97
CA TYR A 110 12.79 -2.81 7.11
C TYR A 110 12.60 -4.32 6.99
N ILE A 111 12.59 -4.99 8.12
CA ILE A 111 12.25 -6.41 8.24
C ILE A 111 10.97 -6.58 9.04
N ILE A 112 10.12 -7.49 8.56
CA ILE A 112 8.91 -7.97 9.25
C ILE A 112 9.17 -9.41 9.69
N GLN A 113 9.12 -9.66 11.00
CA GLN A 113 9.25 -11.01 11.55
C GLN A 113 7.96 -11.79 11.30
N ASN A 114 7.85 -12.38 10.12
CA ASN A 114 6.68 -13.13 9.68
C ASN A 114 7.11 -14.25 8.71
N ASP A 115 6.58 -15.45 8.93
CA ASP A 115 6.87 -16.62 8.08
C ASP A 115 6.10 -16.59 6.75
N SER A 116 5.02 -15.82 6.65
CA SER A 116 4.33 -15.58 5.39
C SER A 116 5.24 -14.77 4.46
N PRO A 117 5.58 -15.27 3.27
CA PRO A 117 6.51 -14.61 2.39
C PRO A 117 5.85 -13.41 1.70
N ASN A 118 6.34 -12.21 1.97
CA ASN A 118 5.83 -10.99 1.34
C ASN A 118 6.82 -9.82 1.39
N ALA A 119 6.56 -8.78 0.60
CA ALA A 119 7.29 -7.52 0.60
C ALA A 119 6.34 -6.38 0.21
N PHE A 120 6.71 -5.16 0.56
CA PHE A 120 6.07 -3.95 0.05
C PHE A 120 7.01 -2.74 0.10
N ALA A 121 6.72 -1.75 -0.75
CA ALA A 121 7.30 -0.43 -0.67
C ALA A 121 6.29 0.59 -0.13
N THR A 122 6.80 1.57 0.62
CA THR A 122 6.02 2.71 1.12
C THR A 122 6.87 3.97 1.14
N GLY A 123 6.28 5.11 1.44
CA GLY A 123 6.95 6.40 1.50
C GLY A 123 6.12 7.50 0.84
N ARG A 124 6.48 8.74 1.07
CA ARG A 124 5.77 9.88 0.45
C ARG A 124 6.34 10.28 -0.92
N ASP A 125 7.61 10.00 -1.14
CA ASP A 125 8.32 10.30 -2.38
C ASP A 125 9.58 9.43 -2.51
N PRO A 126 10.24 9.43 -3.69
CA PRO A 126 11.44 8.62 -3.90
C PRO A 126 12.61 8.85 -2.95
N LYS A 127 12.74 10.08 -2.40
CA LYS A 127 13.80 10.40 -1.42
C LYS A 127 13.49 9.84 -0.02
N HIS A 128 12.22 9.54 0.23
CA HIS A 128 11.73 8.99 1.48
C HIS A 128 11.15 7.58 1.30
N GLY A 129 11.64 6.88 0.28
CA GLY A 129 11.26 5.50 0.00
C GLY A 129 11.66 4.55 1.12
N VAL A 130 10.84 3.55 1.32
CA VAL A 130 11.05 2.45 2.27
C VAL A 130 10.73 1.15 1.57
N VAL A 131 11.54 0.14 1.79
CA VAL A 131 11.28 -1.24 1.38
C VAL A 131 11.21 -2.10 2.62
N ALA A 132 10.16 -2.88 2.76
CA ALA A 132 9.96 -3.83 3.85
C ALA A 132 9.81 -5.24 3.29
N VAL A 133 10.54 -6.18 3.85
CA VAL A 133 10.51 -7.61 3.47
C VAL A 133 10.23 -8.47 4.70
N THR A 134 9.50 -9.57 4.52
CA THR A 134 9.32 -10.55 5.59
C THR A 134 10.50 -11.50 5.69
N THR A 135 10.73 -12.07 6.88
CA THR A 135 11.70 -13.15 7.03
C THR A 135 11.32 -14.39 6.21
N GLY A 136 10.02 -14.57 5.96
CA GLY A 136 9.50 -15.65 5.12
C GLY A 136 9.93 -15.55 3.67
N ILE A 137 9.92 -14.33 3.09
CA ILE A 137 10.33 -14.14 1.68
C ILE A 137 11.83 -14.41 1.48
N GLN A 138 12.67 -13.97 2.42
CA GLN A 138 14.11 -14.21 2.37
C GLN A 138 14.45 -15.71 2.43
N ARG A 139 13.66 -16.51 3.15
CA ARG A 139 13.84 -17.98 3.20
C ARG A 139 13.29 -18.71 2.00
N LEU A 140 12.29 -18.16 1.33
CA LEU A 140 11.59 -18.81 0.22
C LEU A 140 12.26 -18.56 -1.13
N LEU A 141 12.69 -17.32 -1.38
CA LEU A 141 13.19 -16.87 -2.66
C LEU A 141 14.71 -17.01 -2.76
N THR A 142 15.19 -17.33 -3.94
CA THR A 142 16.60 -17.15 -4.30
C THR A 142 16.93 -15.67 -4.43
N ASP A 143 18.21 -15.32 -4.38
CA ASP A 143 18.68 -13.93 -4.57
C ASP A 143 18.19 -13.34 -5.89
N ARG A 144 18.21 -14.14 -6.95
CA ARG A 144 17.71 -13.76 -8.27
C ARG A 144 16.22 -13.37 -8.22
N GLU A 145 15.40 -14.18 -7.56
CA GLU A 145 13.96 -13.95 -7.42
C GLU A 145 13.66 -12.78 -6.49
N LEU A 146 14.38 -12.68 -5.35
CA LEU A 146 14.22 -11.56 -4.42
C LEU A 146 14.62 -10.24 -5.08
N ARG A 147 15.67 -10.23 -5.91
CA ARG A 147 16.04 -9.07 -6.72
C ARG A 147 14.92 -8.65 -7.69
N GLY A 148 14.21 -9.61 -8.28
CA GLY A 148 13.03 -9.35 -9.11
C GLY A 148 11.91 -8.66 -8.32
N VAL A 149 11.61 -9.16 -7.12
CA VAL A 149 10.63 -8.55 -6.19
C VAL A 149 11.05 -7.15 -5.79
N LEU A 150 12.31 -6.95 -5.38
CA LEU A 150 12.83 -5.62 -5.03
C LEU A 150 12.76 -4.65 -6.21
N GLY A 151 12.99 -5.14 -7.43
CA GLY A 151 12.81 -4.35 -8.66
C GLY A 151 11.36 -3.89 -8.85
N HIS A 152 10.39 -4.76 -8.59
CA HIS A 152 8.97 -4.41 -8.61
C HIS A 152 8.64 -3.35 -7.55
N GLU A 153 9.10 -3.52 -6.32
CA GLU A 153 8.90 -2.55 -5.23
C GLU A 153 9.53 -1.19 -5.55
N MET A 154 10.73 -1.18 -6.13
CA MET A 154 11.37 0.04 -6.61
C MET A 154 10.60 0.66 -7.79
N GLY A 155 9.89 -0.14 -8.57
CA GLY A 155 8.95 0.34 -9.59
C GLY A 155 7.85 1.21 -8.98
N HIS A 156 7.23 0.79 -7.88
CA HIS A 156 6.25 1.58 -7.14
C HIS A 156 6.82 2.89 -6.60
N VAL A 157 8.03 2.84 -6.04
CA VAL A 157 8.74 4.06 -5.57
C VAL A 157 8.99 5.02 -6.73
N LYS A 158 9.51 4.51 -7.85
CA LYS A 158 9.83 5.29 -9.05
C LYS A 158 8.59 5.92 -9.67
N ASN A 159 7.50 5.18 -9.77
CA ASN A 159 6.24 5.64 -10.35
C ASN A 159 5.45 6.55 -9.41
N ARG A 160 5.94 6.79 -8.18
CA ARG A 160 5.34 7.66 -7.16
C ARG A 160 3.91 7.26 -6.77
N ASP A 161 3.61 5.99 -6.78
CA ASP A 161 2.30 5.48 -6.35
C ASP A 161 2.26 5.00 -4.90
N ILE A 162 3.43 4.94 -4.25
CA ILE A 162 3.59 4.55 -2.84
C ILE A 162 2.80 5.44 -1.87
N LEU A 163 2.77 6.76 -2.11
CA LEU A 163 2.05 7.70 -1.23
C LEU A 163 0.54 7.41 -1.25
N THR A 164 -0.04 7.30 -2.45
CA THR A 164 -1.48 7.01 -2.59
C THR A 164 -1.85 5.70 -1.91
N SER A 165 -1.06 4.64 -2.12
CA SER A 165 -1.28 3.33 -1.50
C SER A 165 -1.16 3.39 0.02
N SER A 166 -0.18 4.13 0.55
CA SER A 166 0.03 4.28 1.99
C SER A 166 -1.07 5.09 2.67
N ILE A 167 -1.59 6.14 2.02
CA ILE A 167 -2.74 6.92 2.51
C ILE A 167 -3.98 6.04 2.54
N VAL A 168 -4.24 5.30 1.47
CA VAL A 168 -5.37 4.37 1.40
C VAL A 168 -5.30 3.33 2.52
N ALA A 169 -4.14 2.71 2.74
CA ALA A 169 -3.93 1.76 3.83
C ALA A 169 -4.19 2.39 5.20
N THR A 170 -3.69 3.61 5.41
CA THR A 170 -3.89 4.35 6.67
C THR A 170 -5.36 4.64 6.94
N VAL A 171 -6.09 5.13 5.94
CA VAL A 171 -7.52 5.43 6.05
C VAL A 171 -8.34 4.17 6.26
N ALA A 172 -8.05 3.10 5.50
CA ALA A 172 -8.70 1.80 5.66
C ALA A 172 -8.48 1.25 7.09
N GLY A 173 -7.24 1.36 7.60
CA GLY A 173 -6.91 0.95 8.97
C GLY A 173 -7.69 1.72 10.03
N ALA A 174 -7.79 3.04 9.89
CA ALA A 174 -8.56 3.87 10.80
C ALA A 174 -10.04 3.48 10.82
N ILE A 175 -10.63 3.24 9.64
CA ILE A 175 -12.03 2.82 9.53
C ILE A 175 -12.25 1.43 10.14
N SER A 176 -11.36 0.47 9.87
CA SER A 176 -11.44 -0.87 10.45
C SER A 176 -11.32 -0.83 11.97
N MET A 177 -10.46 0.01 12.53
CA MET A 177 -10.34 0.21 13.97
C MET A 177 -11.62 0.79 14.57
N ILE A 178 -12.22 1.80 13.95
CA ILE A 178 -13.49 2.40 14.42
C ILE A 178 -14.62 1.36 14.39
N ALA A 179 -14.76 0.62 13.28
CA ALA A 179 -15.75 -0.43 13.15
C ALA A 179 -15.60 -1.51 14.25
N GLN A 180 -14.35 -1.88 14.57
CA GLN A 180 -14.07 -2.84 15.61
C GLN A 180 -14.37 -2.31 17.01
N MET A 181 -14.02 -1.04 17.32
CA MET A 181 -14.38 -0.39 18.57
C MET A 181 -15.91 -0.36 18.78
N LEU A 182 -16.66 -0.04 17.73
CA LEU A 182 -18.13 -0.04 17.77
C LEU A 182 -18.68 -1.45 18.01
N MET A 183 -18.13 -2.45 17.37
CA MET A 183 -18.52 -3.85 17.58
C MET A 183 -18.24 -4.31 19.02
N TRP A 184 -17.05 -4.00 19.57
CA TRP A 184 -16.72 -4.30 20.96
C TRP A 184 -17.60 -3.56 21.96
N SER A 185 -17.92 -2.28 21.72
CA SER A 185 -18.80 -1.50 22.58
C SER A 185 -20.22 -2.07 22.62
N SER A 186 -20.72 -2.60 21.49
CA SER A 186 -22.03 -3.25 21.43
C SER A 186 -22.07 -4.63 22.13
N LEU A 187 -20.92 -5.33 22.19
CA LEU A 187 -20.80 -6.62 22.87
C LEU A 187 -20.62 -6.46 24.39
N LEU A 188 -19.89 -5.42 24.84
CA LEU A 188 -19.59 -5.18 26.25
C LEU A 188 -20.62 -4.29 26.94
N GLY A 189 -21.34 -3.45 26.18
CA GLY A 189 -22.45 -2.63 26.67
C GLY A 189 -23.71 -3.46 26.84
N GLY A 190 -23.92 -4.00 28.03
CA GLY A 190 -24.99 -4.94 28.38
C GLY A 190 -26.44 -4.38 28.34
N ARG A 191 -26.74 -3.45 27.46
CA ARG A 191 -28.10 -2.97 27.16
C ARG A 191 -28.37 -3.11 25.67
N ARG A 192 -29.10 -4.16 25.33
CA ARG A 192 -29.56 -4.48 23.97
C ARG A 192 -30.54 -3.48 23.35
N ASP A 193 -30.93 -2.44 24.09
CA ASP A 193 -32.04 -1.56 23.69
C ASP A 193 -31.65 -0.21 23.11
N GLU A 194 -30.36 0.17 23.11
CA GLU A 194 -29.93 1.43 22.49
C GLU A 194 -28.76 1.21 21.54
N GLN A 195 -28.97 0.48 20.46
CA GLN A 195 -28.14 0.69 19.27
C GLN A 195 -28.43 2.11 18.79
N ASN A 196 -27.52 3.04 19.08
CA ASN A 196 -27.66 4.41 18.60
C ASN A 196 -27.81 4.37 17.06
N PRO A 197 -28.99 4.69 16.50
CA PRO A 197 -29.25 4.56 15.06
C PRO A 197 -28.25 5.36 14.22
N LEU A 198 -27.66 6.43 14.80
CA LEU A 198 -26.65 7.27 14.16
C LEU A 198 -25.31 6.53 14.00
N VAL A 199 -24.94 5.67 14.96
CA VAL A 199 -23.72 4.85 14.87
C VAL A 199 -23.87 3.80 13.77
N THR A 200 -25.01 3.11 13.74
CA THR A 200 -25.32 2.12 12.70
C THR A 200 -25.36 2.79 11.32
N LEU A 201 -26.01 3.94 11.20
CA LEU A 201 -26.05 4.72 9.95
C LEU A 201 -24.65 5.17 9.54
N GLY A 202 -23.82 5.62 10.48
CA GLY A 202 -22.43 6.00 10.22
C GLY A 202 -21.62 4.84 9.65
N VAL A 203 -21.69 3.65 10.23
CA VAL A 203 -21.00 2.45 9.72
C VAL A 203 -21.50 2.06 8.34
N ILE A 204 -22.82 2.05 8.12
CA ILE A 204 -23.44 1.71 6.83
C ILE A 204 -23.01 2.68 5.72
N LEU A 205 -22.88 3.96 6.02
CA LEU A 205 -22.46 4.98 5.04
C LEU A 205 -20.94 4.99 4.81
N VAL A 206 -20.15 4.79 5.87
CA VAL A 206 -18.69 4.92 5.79
C VAL A 206 -18.03 3.66 5.21
N ALA A 207 -18.54 2.46 5.49
CA ALA A 207 -17.94 1.23 5.01
C ALA A 207 -17.89 1.09 3.47
N PRO A 208 -18.97 1.40 2.69
CA PRO A 208 -18.90 1.38 1.22
C PRO A 208 -17.95 2.42 0.64
N ILE A 209 -17.84 3.59 1.30
CA ILE A 209 -16.94 4.65 0.86
C ILE A 209 -15.50 4.24 1.10
N ALA A 210 -15.19 3.68 2.26
CA ALA A 210 -13.87 3.11 2.55
C ALA A 210 -13.47 2.05 1.53
N ALA A 211 -14.38 1.13 1.23
CA ALA A 211 -14.18 0.09 0.22
C ALA A 211 -13.91 0.69 -1.17
N SER A 212 -14.68 1.71 -1.57
CA SER A 212 -14.50 2.41 -2.84
C SER A 212 -13.16 3.17 -2.88
N MET A 213 -12.74 3.78 -1.77
CA MET A 213 -11.44 4.45 -1.64
C MET A 213 -10.28 3.48 -1.81
N ILE A 214 -10.37 2.29 -1.19
CA ILE A 214 -9.37 1.23 -1.35
C ILE A 214 -9.29 0.82 -2.82
N GLN A 215 -10.42 0.56 -3.49
CA GLN A 215 -10.45 0.18 -4.90
C GLN A 215 -9.91 1.30 -5.81
N PHE A 216 -10.23 2.56 -5.52
CA PHE A 216 -9.73 3.70 -6.28
C PHE A 216 -8.23 3.92 -6.10
N GLY A 217 -7.71 3.69 -4.89
CA GLY A 217 -6.28 3.80 -4.57
C GLY A 217 -5.43 2.74 -5.26
N ILE A 218 -6.02 1.59 -5.61
CA ILE A 218 -5.31 0.45 -6.18
C ILE A 218 -5.73 0.26 -7.63
N SER A 219 -4.80 0.44 -8.55
CA SER A 219 -5.02 0.29 -9.98
C SER A 219 -4.23 -0.90 -10.52
N ARG A 220 -4.90 -1.83 -11.21
CA ARG A 220 -4.24 -2.96 -11.92
C ARG A 220 -3.14 -2.48 -12.86
N GLN A 221 -3.32 -1.33 -13.48
CA GLN A 221 -2.31 -0.73 -14.36
C GLN A 221 -1.02 -0.36 -13.63
N ARG A 222 -1.09 0.02 -12.34
CA ARG A 222 0.11 0.31 -11.54
C ARG A 222 0.91 -0.94 -11.26
N GLU A 223 0.24 -2.06 -10.99
CA GLU A 223 0.90 -3.36 -10.81
C GLU A 223 1.64 -3.78 -12.09
N TYR A 224 0.99 -3.66 -13.25
CA TYR A 224 1.64 -3.97 -14.53
C TYR A 224 2.79 -3.00 -14.84
N ALA A 225 2.66 -1.73 -14.47
CA ALA A 225 3.75 -0.76 -14.64
C ALA A 225 4.93 -1.06 -13.71
N ALA A 226 4.66 -1.47 -12.46
CA ALA A 226 5.70 -1.89 -11.52
C ALA A 226 6.38 -3.18 -11.97
N ASP A 227 5.61 -4.18 -12.44
CA ASP A 227 6.14 -5.42 -13.03
C ASP A 227 7.07 -5.11 -14.22
N LYS A 228 6.62 -4.25 -15.14
CA LYS A 228 7.43 -3.82 -16.28
C LYS A 228 8.71 -3.12 -15.83
N THR A 229 8.59 -2.14 -14.92
CA THR A 229 9.74 -1.40 -14.41
C THR A 229 10.73 -2.32 -13.70
N GLY A 230 10.25 -3.24 -12.86
CA GLY A 230 11.09 -4.21 -12.17
C GLY A 230 11.83 -5.13 -13.14
N ALA A 231 11.12 -5.66 -14.14
CA ALA A 231 11.70 -6.50 -15.18
C ALA A 231 12.74 -5.74 -16.04
N GLU A 232 12.49 -4.47 -16.38
CA GLU A 232 13.43 -3.63 -17.12
C GLU A 232 14.70 -3.32 -16.31
N VAL A 233 14.53 -3.01 -15.01
CA VAL A 233 15.63 -2.68 -14.10
C VAL A 233 16.54 -3.89 -13.89
N THR A 234 15.96 -5.03 -13.61
CA THR A 234 16.72 -6.27 -13.35
C THR A 234 17.14 -7.01 -14.61
N ARG A 235 16.55 -6.69 -15.76
CA ARG A 235 16.66 -7.41 -17.04
C ARG A 235 16.33 -8.90 -16.93
N ASP A 236 15.47 -9.24 -15.96
CA ASP A 236 15.13 -10.63 -15.67
C ASP A 236 13.64 -10.77 -15.31
N PRO A 237 12.74 -10.72 -16.31
CA PRO A 237 11.31 -10.88 -16.09
C PRO A 237 10.94 -12.26 -15.55
N GLU A 238 11.70 -13.31 -15.90
CA GLU A 238 11.43 -14.67 -15.42
C GLU A 238 11.71 -14.81 -13.91
N ALA A 239 12.70 -14.09 -13.38
CA ALA A 239 12.97 -14.07 -11.95
C ALA A 239 11.76 -13.56 -11.15
N LEU A 240 11.15 -12.45 -11.60
CA LEU A 240 9.93 -11.91 -10.97
C LEU A 240 8.74 -12.86 -11.17
N ALA A 241 8.56 -13.44 -12.36
CA ALA A 241 7.49 -14.40 -12.63
C ALA A 241 7.59 -15.62 -11.70
N SER A 242 8.78 -16.22 -11.58
CA SER A 242 9.05 -17.34 -10.67
C SER A 242 8.83 -16.96 -9.21
N ALA A 243 9.26 -15.75 -8.80
CA ALA A 243 9.02 -15.23 -7.46
C ALA A 243 7.53 -15.15 -7.14
N LEU A 244 6.72 -14.60 -8.06
CA LEU A 244 5.26 -14.48 -7.87
C LEU A 244 4.59 -15.85 -7.70
N GLU A 245 4.97 -16.86 -8.47
CA GLU A 245 4.47 -18.23 -8.32
C GLU A 245 4.81 -18.83 -6.96
N LYS A 246 6.05 -18.63 -6.49
CA LYS A 246 6.49 -19.13 -5.18
C LYS A 246 5.79 -18.39 -4.05
N LEU A 247 5.63 -17.08 -4.17
CA LEU A 247 4.95 -16.25 -3.18
C LEU A 247 3.50 -16.68 -3.00
N GLN A 248 2.76 -16.93 -4.08
CA GLN A 248 1.38 -17.41 -4.02
C GLN A 248 1.29 -18.71 -3.22
N ARG A 249 2.07 -19.72 -3.58
CA ARG A 249 2.10 -21.00 -2.87
C ARG A 249 2.56 -20.85 -1.42
N GLY A 250 3.55 -19.99 -1.18
CA GLY A 250 4.07 -19.73 0.16
C GLY A 250 3.05 -19.07 1.08
N VAL A 251 2.27 -18.11 0.58
CA VAL A 251 1.17 -17.49 1.33
C VAL A 251 0.03 -18.47 1.58
N GLU A 252 -0.32 -19.34 0.61
CA GLU A 252 -1.33 -20.38 0.79
C GLU A 252 -0.95 -21.37 1.90
N MET A 253 0.34 -21.73 1.99
CA MET A 253 0.86 -22.62 3.03
C MET A 253 1.02 -21.92 4.39
N ARG A 254 1.35 -20.65 4.41
CA ARG A 254 1.62 -19.87 5.63
C ARG A 254 0.98 -18.48 5.53
N PRO A 255 -0.36 -18.40 5.58
CA PRO A 255 -1.05 -17.11 5.51
C PRO A 255 -0.74 -16.25 6.75
N MET A 256 -0.74 -14.94 6.57
CA MET A 256 -0.69 -14.02 7.71
C MET A 256 -1.95 -14.14 8.56
N ARG A 257 -1.82 -13.79 9.84
CA ARG A 257 -3.00 -13.69 10.71
C ARG A 257 -3.90 -12.57 10.21
N ASP A 258 -5.18 -12.88 10.10
CA ASP A 258 -6.19 -11.90 9.72
C ASP A 258 -6.50 -11.01 10.92
N THR A 259 -5.87 -9.84 10.95
CA THR A 259 -6.10 -8.80 11.96
C THR A 259 -6.44 -7.50 11.23
N PRO A 260 -7.21 -6.57 11.83
CA PRO A 260 -7.55 -5.29 11.20
C PRO A 260 -6.32 -4.49 10.77
N ALA A 261 -5.23 -4.57 11.53
CA ALA A 261 -3.98 -3.91 11.18
C ALA A 261 -3.33 -4.55 9.93
N GLN A 262 -3.32 -5.88 9.84
CA GLN A 262 -2.80 -6.59 8.67
C GLN A 262 -3.72 -6.43 7.45
N GLU A 263 -5.03 -6.44 7.65
CA GLU A 263 -6.00 -6.18 6.59
C GLU A 263 -5.80 -4.79 5.98
N ALA A 264 -5.60 -3.77 6.81
CA ALA A 264 -5.36 -2.40 6.37
C ALA A 264 -4.13 -2.26 5.47
N VAL A 265 -3.04 -2.96 5.76
CA VAL A 265 -1.80 -2.92 4.96
C VAL A 265 -1.76 -4.00 3.87
N SER A 266 -2.75 -4.87 3.80
CA SER A 266 -2.80 -5.99 2.83
C SER A 266 -2.69 -5.52 1.37
N ALA A 267 -3.19 -4.33 1.11
CA ALA A 267 -3.15 -3.67 -0.19
C ALA A 267 -1.75 -3.16 -0.61
N LEU A 268 -0.81 -3.11 0.31
CA LEU A 268 0.57 -2.72 0.03
C LEU A 268 1.44 -3.91 -0.38
N TYR A 269 1.10 -5.11 0.06
CA TYR A 269 1.90 -6.30 -0.19
C TYR A 269 1.85 -6.74 -1.67
N ILE A 270 2.97 -7.24 -2.17
CA ILE A 270 3.08 -7.72 -3.57
C ILE A 270 2.11 -8.87 -3.88
N VAL A 271 1.79 -9.69 -2.90
CA VAL A 271 0.80 -10.78 -2.96
C VAL A 271 -0.15 -10.68 -1.77
N LYS A 272 -1.44 -10.92 -1.99
CA LYS A 272 -2.44 -10.88 -0.92
C LYS A 272 -2.06 -11.85 0.22
N PRO A 273 -1.88 -11.37 1.47
CA PRO A 273 -1.26 -12.16 2.53
C PRO A 273 -2.19 -13.18 3.22
N PHE A 274 -3.48 -13.24 2.85
CA PHE A 274 -4.49 -14.09 3.51
C PHE A 274 -4.89 -15.28 2.64
N SER A 275 -5.30 -16.39 3.29
CA SER A 275 -5.80 -17.56 2.57
C SER A 275 -7.11 -17.24 1.84
N MET A 276 -7.31 -17.82 0.66
CA MET A 276 -8.52 -17.67 -0.17
C MET A 276 -9.79 -18.28 0.48
N ARG A 277 -9.71 -18.88 1.66
CA ARG A 277 -10.82 -19.51 2.39
C ARG A 277 -11.70 -18.52 3.16
N SER A 278 -11.30 -17.27 3.35
CA SER A 278 -12.15 -16.23 3.93
C SER A 278 -13.21 -15.82 2.91
N GLY A 279 -14.48 -16.09 3.24
CA GLY A 279 -15.63 -16.15 2.32
C GLY A 279 -15.92 -14.89 1.51
N GLY A 280 -16.56 -15.12 0.40
CA GLY A 280 -17.42 -14.30 -0.48
C GLY A 280 -17.11 -12.83 -0.73
N MET A 281 -16.93 -12.01 0.28
CA MET A 281 -16.68 -10.57 0.12
C MET A 281 -15.23 -10.24 -0.26
N SER A 282 -14.26 -11.06 0.11
CA SER A 282 -12.84 -10.81 -0.19
C SER A 282 -12.50 -10.87 -1.70
N LYS A 283 -13.32 -11.54 -2.51
CA LYS A 283 -13.17 -11.58 -3.98
C LYS A 283 -13.55 -10.27 -4.66
N LEU A 284 -14.52 -9.53 -4.13
CA LEU A 284 -14.95 -8.24 -4.66
C LEU A 284 -13.92 -7.13 -4.40
N PHE A 285 -13.07 -7.30 -3.38
CA PHE A 285 -12.03 -6.37 -2.97
C PHE A 285 -10.61 -6.81 -3.36
N SER A 286 -10.48 -7.66 -4.40
CA SER A 286 -9.16 -8.04 -4.92
C SER A 286 -8.48 -6.81 -5.52
N THR A 287 -7.46 -6.33 -4.81
CA THR A 287 -6.73 -5.11 -5.10
C THR A 287 -5.67 -5.29 -6.18
N HIS A 288 -5.17 -6.52 -6.33
CA HIS A 288 -4.17 -6.89 -7.34
C HIS A 288 -4.83 -7.58 -8.53
N PRO A 289 -4.24 -7.43 -9.74
CA PRO A 289 -4.65 -8.23 -10.90
C PRO A 289 -4.40 -9.72 -10.64
N PRO A 290 -5.09 -10.61 -11.38
CA PRO A 290 -4.82 -12.04 -11.31
C PRO A 290 -3.33 -12.33 -11.49
N LEU A 291 -2.77 -13.15 -10.61
CA LEU A 291 -1.34 -13.41 -10.58
C LEU A 291 -0.89 -14.12 -11.86
N GLU A 292 -1.74 -14.99 -12.38
CA GLU A 292 -1.54 -15.70 -13.62
C GLU A 292 -1.33 -14.75 -14.81
N GLU A 293 -2.10 -13.66 -14.85
CA GLU A 293 -1.99 -12.64 -15.90
C GLU A 293 -0.68 -11.84 -15.76
N ARG A 294 -0.25 -11.52 -14.54
CA ARG A 294 1.05 -10.88 -14.29
C ARG A 294 2.20 -11.75 -14.74
N ILE A 295 2.19 -13.04 -14.36
CA ILE A 295 3.20 -14.02 -14.72
C ILE A 295 3.28 -14.21 -16.25
N GLU A 296 2.13 -14.34 -16.91
CA GLU A 296 2.09 -14.49 -18.37
C GLU A 296 2.66 -13.28 -19.10
N ARG A 297 2.34 -12.06 -18.63
CA ARG A 297 2.88 -10.82 -19.19
C ARG A 297 4.38 -10.72 -19.02
N LEU A 298 4.89 -11.05 -17.83
CA LEU A 298 6.34 -11.06 -17.54
C LEU A 298 7.07 -12.03 -18.45
N ARG A 299 6.56 -13.26 -18.62
CA ARG A 299 7.17 -14.29 -19.50
C ARG A 299 7.17 -13.93 -20.99
N LYS A 300 6.29 -13.01 -21.41
CA LYS A 300 6.28 -12.49 -22.78
C LYS A 300 7.28 -11.34 -23.01
N MET A 301 7.84 -10.75 -21.96
CA MET A 301 8.81 -9.67 -22.09
C MET A 301 10.14 -10.20 -22.66
N ARG A 302 10.76 -9.40 -23.52
CA ARG A 302 12.10 -9.65 -24.10
C ARG A 302 12.93 -8.38 -23.96
N PHE A 303 14.19 -8.51 -23.52
CA PHE A 303 15.17 -7.42 -23.35
C PHE A 303 16.49 -7.78 -24.00
#